data_fbafc5e18b5d78248be83df947459cbb
#
_entry.id   fbafc5e18b5d78248be83df947459cbb
#
_cell.length_a   1.000
_cell.length_b   1.000
_cell.length_c   1.000
_cell.angle_alpha   90.00
_cell.angle_beta   90.00
_cell.angle_gamma   90.00
#
_symmetry.space_group_name_H-M   'P 1'
#
loop_
_entity.id
_entity.type
_entity.pdbx_description
1 polymer ?
#
loop_
_entity_poly.entity_id
_entity_poly.type
_entity_poly.pdbx_seq_one_letter_code
_entity_poly.pdbx_strand_id
1 'polypeptide(L)'
;NHVKFDSEVDVLRRFARLTGQNPDTSLYAQSRLQVYSLSRLTWALLKDMATMQPNVIQGTGLFIMVSDILRDYAGQLPIFARMQSKAGFVTTLVAQLVELRASRISPEDLLTILNQESDDDTFLRQTLSGKLRDLAIVADALDKKMGHTYITQQEVLSFFATQLATTQLKNVAFYFDGFNGFTSPETQVMIELMARYPVTVALLGDVEKLGSQQPGDLFYKPMTTAQRLAQFTKIANQQVVWQVPTQARCLDESIISVMSAWEKLGEYRQFNSENKKTDLAAFVAENTMVEIQEVARRIRQLLVAQPDLRLRDILILARDLTPYTGHIPEVMQQFDLPYFLDTDQKMTNHPLVELLLNLLRPAKERFQYQQVMAILKTGLLRPYTDGSLVPEGDFFDIVSYLDNYLYANQPFERTWRDLDHPFTLFTVSEDEDDEDARVVLDDKTVNRRIETLRRFVIDAFDSLQQQLNQAQTMRQAATLIILWLEKYHVTEAILSQRDTL
;
A
#
# COMPACT_ATOMS: atom_id res chain seq x y z
N ASN A 1 10.22 5.58 -2.54
CA ASN A 1 11.56 4.97 -2.46
C ASN A 1 12.53 5.52 -3.50
N HIS A 2 12.10 5.93 -4.71
CA HIS A 2 12.96 6.54 -5.73
C HIS A 2 13.47 7.92 -5.29
N VAL A 3 12.62 8.79 -4.80
CA VAL A 3 13.00 10.12 -4.30
C VAL A 3 14.15 10.07 -3.29
N LYS A 4 14.19 9.01 -2.47
CA LYS A 4 15.25 8.80 -1.50
C LYS A 4 16.59 8.42 -2.14
N PHE A 5 16.56 7.49 -3.11
CA PHE A 5 17.75 7.08 -3.84
C PHE A 5 18.33 8.26 -4.61
N ASP A 6 17.48 9.01 -5.30
CA ASP A 6 17.88 10.20 -6.05
C ASP A 6 18.45 11.27 -5.11
N SER A 7 17.84 11.50 -3.94
CA SER A 7 18.37 12.42 -2.92
C SER A 7 19.73 11.97 -2.40
N GLU A 8 19.91 10.69 -2.16
CA GLU A 8 21.21 10.13 -1.73
C GLU A 8 22.28 10.33 -2.81
N VAL A 9 21.95 10.02 -4.06
CA VAL A 9 22.84 10.22 -5.20
C VAL A 9 23.18 11.70 -5.41
N ASP A 10 22.20 12.60 -5.30
CA ASP A 10 22.42 14.04 -5.45
C ASP A 10 23.30 14.63 -4.35
N VAL A 11 23.09 14.22 -3.11
CA VAL A 11 23.95 14.63 -1.99
C VAL A 11 25.36 14.13 -2.20
N LEU A 12 25.55 12.87 -2.60
CA LEU A 12 26.87 12.29 -2.88
C LEU A 12 27.56 13.00 -4.07
N ARG A 13 26.83 13.32 -5.13
CA ARG A 13 27.34 14.09 -6.28
C ARG A 13 27.79 15.50 -5.89
N ARG A 14 26.98 16.21 -5.08
CA ARG A 14 27.36 17.54 -4.59
C ARG A 14 28.58 17.50 -3.70
N PHE A 15 28.66 16.49 -2.84
CA PHE A 15 29.83 16.28 -1.99
C PHE A 15 31.08 15.95 -2.82
N ALA A 16 30.98 15.12 -3.84
CA ALA A 16 32.07 14.81 -4.75
C ALA A 16 32.60 16.10 -5.46
N ARG A 17 31.70 16.96 -5.92
CA ARG A 17 32.05 18.26 -6.52
C ARG A 17 32.78 19.18 -5.52
N LEU A 18 32.32 19.24 -4.28
CA LEU A 18 32.95 20.05 -3.22
C LEU A 18 34.36 19.54 -2.84
N THR A 19 34.61 18.23 -3.01
CA THR A 19 35.91 17.61 -2.75
C THR A 19 36.82 17.56 -3.99
N GLY A 20 36.42 18.19 -5.09
CA GLY A 20 37.18 18.24 -6.35
C GLY A 20 37.20 16.95 -7.16
N GLN A 21 36.29 16.01 -6.87
CA GLN A 21 36.15 14.75 -7.60
C GLN A 21 35.07 14.88 -8.70
N ASN A 22 35.26 14.17 -9.82
CA ASN A 22 34.26 14.15 -10.86
C ASN A 22 33.16 13.12 -10.50
N PRO A 23 31.90 13.56 -10.25
CA PRO A 23 30.83 12.68 -9.81
C PRO A 23 30.37 11.69 -10.89
N ASP A 24 30.64 11.93 -12.15
CA ASP A 24 30.17 11.12 -13.29
C ASP A 24 31.14 10.00 -13.66
N THR A 25 32.41 10.08 -13.28
CA THR A 25 33.45 9.13 -13.64
C THR A 25 34.06 8.36 -12.47
N SER A 26 33.80 8.78 -11.23
CA SER A 26 34.40 8.20 -10.04
C SER A 26 33.37 7.46 -9.22
N LEU A 27 33.69 6.24 -8.78
CA LEU A 27 32.92 5.52 -7.77
C LEU A 27 33.13 6.25 -6.43
N TYR A 28 32.13 6.99 -5.98
CA TYR A 28 32.20 7.74 -4.76
C TYR A 28 31.37 7.06 -3.68
N ALA A 29 31.99 6.64 -2.59
CA ALA A 29 31.32 6.10 -1.42
C ALA A 29 31.70 6.91 -0.17
N GLN A 30 30.73 7.27 0.63
CA GLN A 30 30.92 7.99 1.88
C GLN A 30 30.28 7.24 3.05
N SER A 31 31.11 6.83 4.01
CA SER A 31 30.65 6.09 5.20
C SER A 31 30.13 6.99 6.33
N ARG A 32 30.49 8.29 6.31
CA ARG A 32 30.14 9.25 7.37
C ARG A 32 28.80 9.93 7.15
N LEU A 33 28.26 9.91 5.92
CA LEU A 33 26.99 10.50 5.57
C LEU A 33 26.01 9.39 5.18
N GLN A 34 24.86 9.36 5.83
CA GLN A 34 23.82 8.39 5.56
C GLN A 34 22.49 9.13 5.35
N VAL A 35 21.77 8.80 4.29
CA VAL A 35 20.49 9.40 3.95
C VAL A 35 19.38 8.38 4.23
N TYR A 36 18.48 8.72 5.16
CA TYR A 36 17.41 7.86 5.61
C TYR A 36 16.07 8.57 5.60
N SER A 37 14.98 7.83 5.34
CA SER A 37 13.67 8.26 5.81
C SER A 37 13.63 8.17 7.34
N LEU A 38 12.76 8.94 8.00
CA LEU A 38 12.68 8.93 9.47
C LEU A 38 12.41 7.51 10.02
N SER A 39 11.55 6.75 9.37
CA SER A 39 11.29 5.35 9.75
C SER A 39 12.56 4.47 9.64
N ARG A 40 13.34 4.63 8.57
CA ARG A 40 14.57 3.84 8.39
C ARG A 40 15.68 4.28 9.34
N LEU A 41 15.78 5.57 9.62
CA LEU A 41 16.68 6.11 10.66
C LEU A 41 16.35 5.47 12.01
N THR A 42 15.06 5.46 12.37
CA THR A 42 14.57 4.84 13.60
C THR A 42 15.03 3.38 13.72
N TRP A 43 14.81 2.57 12.70
CA TRP A 43 15.23 1.17 12.72
C TRP A 43 16.74 0.97 12.72
N ALA A 44 17.48 1.79 11.96
CA ALA A 44 18.93 1.73 11.93
C ALA A 44 19.52 2.00 13.31
N LEU A 45 19.03 3.04 13.99
CA LEU A 45 19.52 3.39 15.33
C LEU A 45 19.01 2.43 16.41
N LEU A 46 17.75 1.97 16.36
CA LEU A 46 17.23 0.99 17.31
C LEU A 46 18.03 -0.32 17.30
N LYS A 47 18.50 -0.74 16.11
CA LYS A 47 19.31 -1.95 15.97
C LYS A 47 20.61 -1.85 16.79
N ASP A 48 21.19 -0.67 16.86
CA ASP A 48 22.47 -0.44 17.53
C ASP A 48 22.29 -0.06 19.02
N MET A 49 21.13 0.47 19.40
CA MET A 49 20.87 1.05 20.73
C MET A 49 20.12 0.09 21.67
N ALA A 50 19.23 -0.74 21.15
CA ALA A 50 18.32 -1.52 21.98
C ALA A 50 18.94 -2.86 22.38
N THR A 51 18.95 -3.16 23.66
CA THR A 51 19.21 -4.51 24.19
C THR A 51 18.08 -5.48 23.85
N MET A 52 16.89 -4.98 23.56
CA MET A 52 15.73 -5.76 23.15
C MET A 52 14.99 -5.02 22.02
N GLN A 53 14.91 -5.65 20.85
CA GLN A 53 14.13 -5.11 19.74
C GLN A 53 12.64 -5.34 20.01
N PRO A 54 11.78 -4.32 19.81
CA PRO A 54 10.36 -4.50 19.99
C PRO A 54 9.80 -5.45 18.91
N ASN A 55 8.90 -6.33 19.30
CA ASN A 55 8.13 -7.12 18.35
C ASN A 55 7.04 -6.25 17.74
N VAL A 56 7.24 -5.83 16.49
CA VAL A 56 6.24 -5.03 15.77
C VAL A 56 5.17 -5.93 15.19
N ILE A 57 3.93 -5.71 15.63
CA ILE A 57 2.77 -6.41 15.08
C ILE A 57 2.21 -5.62 13.89
N GLN A 58 2.03 -6.31 12.77
CA GLN A 58 1.45 -5.74 11.55
C GLN A 58 -0.07 -5.86 11.53
N GLY A 59 -0.73 -5.17 10.61
CA GLY A 59 -2.19 -5.11 10.50
C GLY A 59 -2.90 -6.46 10.52
N THR A 60 -2.34 -7.49 9.84
CA THR A 60 -2.89 -8.86 9.85
C THR A 60 -2.84 -9.50 11.26
N GLY A 61 -1.74 -9.29 11.98
CA GLY A 61 -1.62 -9.78 13.37
C GLY A 61 -2.62 -9.10 14.29
N LEU A 62 -2.79 -7.80 14.16
CA LEU A 62 -3.81 -7.04 14.90
C LEU A 62 -5.22 -7.49 14.53
N PHE A 63 -5.49 -7.73 13.25
CA PHE A 63 -6.77 -8.26 12.79
C PHE A 63 -7.12 -9.59 13.48
N ILE A 64 -6.16 -10.51 13.57
CA ILE A 64 -6.34 -11.79 14.24
C ILE A 64 -6.57 -11.59 15.75
N MET A 65 -5.76 -10.75 16.41
CA MET A 65 -5.92 -10.47 17.85
C MET A 65 -7.29 -9.86 18.16
N VAL A 66 -7.74 -8.88 17.37
CA VAL A 66 -9.04 -8.23 17.53
C VAL A 66 -10.18 -9.20 17.24
N SER A 67 -10.05 -10.05 16.21
CA SER A 67 -11.04 -11.10 15.92
C SER A 67 -11.20 -12.07 17.09
N ASP A 68 -10.10 -12.48 17.72
CA ASP A 68 -10.11 -13.32 18.90
C ASP A 68 -10.79 -12.61 20.08
N ILE A 69 -10.45 -11.33 20.32
CA ILE A 69 -11.04 -10.53 21.39
C ILE A 69 -12.56 -10.41 21.19
N LEU A 70 -13.01 -10.10 19.98
CA LEU A 70 -14.44 -10.00 19.66
C LEU A 70 -15.19 -11.32 19.96
N ARG A 71 -14.55 -12.47 19.69
CA ARG A 71 -15.11 -13.79 19.98
C ARG A 71 -15.12 -14.06 21.49
N ASP A 72 -14.00 -13.84 22.16
CA ASP A 72 -13.82 -14.17 23.58
C ASP A 72 -14.67 -13.28 24.50
N TYR A 73 -14.88 -12.02 24.11
CA TYR A 73 -15.68 -11.02 24.85
C TYR A 73 -17.10 -10.82 24.29
N ALA A 74 -17.57 -11.69 23.38
CA ALA A 74 -18.86 -11.52 22.70
C ALA A 74 -20.05 -11.27 23.66
N GLY A 75 -20.05 -11.91 24.84
CA GLY A 75 -21.08 -11.71 25.86
C GLY A 75 -21.08 -10.32 26.52
N GLN A 76 -19.99 -9.56 26.41
CA GLN A 76 -19.80 -8.24 26.99
C GLN A 76 -19.93 -7.10 25.95
N LEU A 77 -20.09 -7.45 24.68
CA LEU A 77 -20.09 -6.55 23.54
C LEU A 77 -21.47 -6.51 22.84
N PRO A 78 -22.48 -5.83 23.40
CA PRO A 78 -23.85 -5.90 22.90
C PRO A 78 -24.00 -5.42 21.44
N ILE A 79 -23.12 -4.53 20.96
CA ILE A 79 -23.17 -3.98 19.60
C ILE A 79 -22.18 -4.72 18.71
N PHE A 80 -20.92 -4.84 19.11
CA PHE A 80 -19.85 -5.37 18.25
C PHE A 80 -19.93 -6.90 18.07
N ALA A 81 -20.49 -7.64 19.02
CA ALA A 81 -20.63 -9.09 18.90
C ALA A 81 -21.39 -9.53 17.64
N ARG A 82 -22.39 -8.74 17.21
CA ARG A 82 -23.16 -9.02 16.00
C ARG A 82 -22.35 -8.89 14.70
N MET A 83 -21.24 -8.15 14.74
CA MET A 83 -20.40 -7.83 13.59
C MET A 83 -19.09 -8.62 13.57
N GLN A 84 -18.81 -9.47 14.57
CA GLN A 84 -17.54 -10.18 14.74
C GLN A 84 -17.10 -11.02 13.53
N SER A 85 -18.06 -11.56 12.76
CA SER A 85 -17.78 -12.37 11.57
C SER A 85 -17.58 -11.54 10.29
N LYS A 86 -17.72 -10.21 10.35
CA LYS A 86 -17.60 -9.32 9.21
C LYS A 86 -16.17 -8.76 9.11
N ALA A 87 -15.38 -9.29 8.19
CA ALA A 87 -13.97 -8.88 8.00
C ALA A 87 -13.80 -7.36 7.83
N GLY A 88 -14.68 -6.70 7.05
CA GLY A 88 -14.65 -5.25 6.86
C GLY A 88 -14.84 -4.47 8.16
N PHE A 89 -15.73 -4.94 9.05
CA PHE A 89 -15.90 -4.33 10.38
C PHE A 89 -14.63 -4.48 11.22
N VAL A 90 -14.06 -5.68 11.28
CA VAL A 90 -12.82 -5.92 12.05
C VAL A 90 -11.68 -5.06 11.53
N THR A 91 -11.53 -4.92 10.21
CA THR A 91 -10.52 -4.05 9.59
C THR A 91 -10.69 -2.59 10.02
N THR A 92 -11.92 -2.07 9.99
CA THR A 92 -12.21 -0.70 10.43
C THR A 92 -11.95 -0.53 11.92
N LEU A 93 -12.33 -1.49 12.75
CA LEU A 93 -12.09 -1.46 14.18
C LEU A 93 -10.60 -1.49 14.50
N VAL A 94 -9.81 -2.32 13.82
CA VAL A 94 -8.34 -2.33 13.95
C VAL A 94 -7.76 -0.96 13.62
N ALA A 95 -8.19 -0.32 12.53
CA ALA A 95 -7.70 1.01 12.17
C ALA A 95 -8.01 2.06 13.26
N GLN A 96 -9.21 2.03 13.82
CA GLN A 96 -9.60 2.92 14.94
C GLN A 96 -8.78 2.66 16.20
N LEU A 97 -8.58 1.39 16.59
CA LEU A 97 -7.76 1.03 17.74
C LEU A 97 -6.30 1.48 17.59
N VAL A 98 -5.73 1.32 16.40
CA VAL A 98 -4.39 1.80 16.08
C VAL A 98 -4.29 3.32 16.20
N GLU A 99 -5.29 4.06 15.73
CA GLU A 99 -5.35 5.51 15.82
C GLU A 99 -5.48 6.00 17.27
N LEU A 100 -6.34 5.36 18.08
CA LEU A 100 -6.47 5.65 19.51
C LEU A 100 -5.13 5.47 20.24
N ARG A 101 -4.45 4.36 20.01
CA ARG A 101 -3.13 4.08 20.60
C ARG A 101 -2.06 5.09 20.14
N ALA A 102 -2.02 5.41 18.84
CA ALA A 102 -1.11 6.41 18.31
C ALA A 102 -1.34 7.81 18.90
N SER A 103 -2.61 8.13 19.19
CA SER A 103 -3.03 9.38 19.83
C SER A 103 -2.91 9.34 21.37
N ARG A 104 -2.51 8.18 21.95
CA ARG A 104 -2.42 7.96 23.41
C ARG A 104 -3.73 8.17 24.16
N ILE A 105 -4.84 7.83 23.52
CA ILE A 105 -6.16 7.83 24.15
C ILE A 105 -6.36 6.47 24.82
N SER A 106 -6.47 6.49 26.15
CA SER A 106 -6.65 5.27 26.93
C SER A 106 -8.11 4.78 26.93
N PRO A 107 -8.36 3.50 27.27
CA PRO A 107 -9.73 3.01 27.49
C PRO A 107 -10.49 3.80 28.54
N GLU A 108 -9.81 4.30 29.58
CA GLU A 108 -10.39 5.13 30.65
C GLU A 108 -10.80 6.51 30.13
N ASP A 109 -10.04 7.10 29.19
CA ASP A 109 -10.40 8.37 28.55
C ASP A 109 -11.71 8.24 27.79
N LEU A 110 -11.91 7.12 27.05
CA LEU A 110 -13.15 6.83 26.34
C LEU A 110 -14.35 6.72 27.30
N LEU A 111 -14.17 6.07 28.46
CA LEU A 111 -15.20 5.94 29.48
C LEU A 111 -15.48 7.29 30.19
N THR A 112 -14.47 8.14 30.35
CA THR A 112 -14.60 9.48 30.91
C THR A 112 -15.44 10.38 30.01
N ILE A 113 -15.25 10.32 28.70
CA ILE A 113 -16.08 11.02 27.71
C ILE A 113 -17.55 10.61 27.84
N LEU A 114 -17.82 9.31 28.01
CA LEU A 114 -19.17 8.80 28.22
C LEU A 114 -19.84 9.39 29.46
N ASN A 115 -19.10 9.56 30.55
CA ASN A 115 -19.62 10.04 31.82
C ASN A 115 -19.79 11.57 31.86
N GLN A 116 -19.16 12.33 30.95
CA GLN A 116 -19.27 13.79 30.89
C GLN A 116 -20.43 14.29 30.00
N GLU A 117 -21.01 13.41 29.18
CA GLU A 117 -22.14 13.76 28.33
C GLU A 117 -23.46 13.71 29.12
N SER A 118 -24.17 14.83 29.07
CA SER A 118 -25.44 15.07 29.81
C SER A 118 -26.62 14.23 29.32
N ASP A 119 -27.63 14.14 30.20
CA ASP A 119 -28.90 13.38 30.28
C ASP A 119 -29.88 13.42 29.08
N ASP A 120 -29.44 13.64 27.87
CA ASP A 120 -30.31 13.64 26.68
C ASP A 120 -30.47 12.22 26.09
N ASP A 121 -31.59 11.59 26.38
CA ASP A 121 -31.90 10.18 26.15
C ASP A 121 -32.38 9.90 24.71
N THR A 122 -31.63 10.32 23.71
CA THR A 122 -31.94 9.99 22.31
C THR A 122 -31.36 8.62 21.91
N PHE A 123 -32.10 7.87 21.08
CA PHE A 123 -31.67 6.57 20.52
C PHE A 123 -30.27 6.61 19.89
N LEU A 124 -29.91 7.71 19.25
CA LEU A 124 -28.59 7.92 18.67
C LEU A 124 -27.50 7.96 19.74
N ARG A 125 -27.75 8.61 20.87
CA ARG A 125 -26.82 8.68 22.02
C ARG A 125 -26.64 7.34 22.69
N GLN A 126 -27.71 6.59 22.93
CA GLN A 126 -27.63 5.25 23.51
C GLN A 126 -26.79 4.32 22.61
N THR A 127 -26.96 4.42 21.29
CA THR A 127 -26.16 3.66 20.33
C THR A 127 -24.70 4.09 20.35
N LEU A 128 -24.41 5.40 20.40
CA LEU A 128 -23.04 5.93 20.47
C LEU A 128 -22.36 5.51 21.78
N SER A 129 -23.03 5.69 22.90
CA SER A 129 -22.54 5.29 24.21
C SER A 129 -22.25 3.79 24.29
N GLY A 130 -23.12 2.96 23.69
CA GLY A 130 -22.88 1.52 23.58
C GLY A 130 -21.65 1.19 22.73
N LYS A 131 -21.45 1.87 21.58
CA LYS A 131 -20.26 1.68 20.74
C LYS A 131 -18.98 2.10 21.44
N LEU A 132 -18.98 3.23 22.16
CA LEU A 132 -17.80 3.70 22.89
C LEU A 132 -17.44 2.75 24.03
N ARG A 133 -18.46 2.18 24.71
CA ARG A 133 -18.24 1.16 25.75
C ARG A 133 -17.63 -0.12 25.17
N ASP A 134 -18.20 -0.64 24.07
CA ASP A 134 -17.65 -1.81 23.40
C ASP A 134 -16.22 -1.52 22.91
N LEU A 135 -15.96 -0.32 22.37
CA LEU A 135 -14.63 0.10 21.92
C LEU A 135 -13.62 0.14 23.08
N ALA A 136 -14.03 0.68 24.25
CA ALA A 136 -13.17 0.72 25.43
C ALA A 136 -12.84 -0.69 25.95
N ILE A 137 -13.81 -1.62 25.96
CA ILE A 137 -13.58 -3.02 26.34
C ILE A 137 -12.59 -3.69 25.39
N VAL A 138 -12.77 -3.51 24.08
CA VAL A 138 -11.87 -4.10 23.08
C VAL A 138 -10.48 -3.48 23.16
N ALA A 139 -10.36 -2.16 23.38
CA ALA A 139 -9.09 -1.47 23.54
C ALA A 139 -8.32 -1.98 24.77
N ASP A 140 -8.99 -2.10 25.94
CA ASP A 140 -8.39 -2.65 27.17
C ASP A 140 -7.94 -4.12 26.98
N ALA A 141 -8.78 -4.95 26.35
CA ALA A 141 -8.43 -6.33 26.07
C ALA A 141 -7.25 -6.44 25.09
N LEU A 142 -7.16 -5.54 24.10
CA LEU A 142 -6.03 -5.48 23.18
C LEU A 142 -4.75 -5.06 23.90
N ASP A 143 -4.82 -4.06 24.78
CA ASP A 143 -3.68 -3.61 25.58
C ASP A 143 -3.14 -4.73 26.46
N LYS A 144 -4.02 -5.48 27.12
CA LYS A 144 -3.65 -6.66 27.91
C LYS A 144 -3.01 -7.76 27.07
N LYS A 145 -3.54 -8.01 25.86
CA LYS A 145 -3.05 -9.08 24.97
C LYS A 145 -1.72 -8.69 24.31
N MET A 146 -1.51 -7.43 23.99
CA MET A 146 -0.23 -6.90 23.48
C MET A 146 0.83 -6.84 24.58
N GLY A 147 0.45 -6.45 25.79
CA GLY A 147 1.34 -6.31 26.94
C GLY A 147 2.55 -5.43 26.63
N HIS A 148 3.72 -5.81 27.18
CA HIS A 148 5.02 -5.15 26.85
C HIS A 148 5.76 -5.83 25.70
N THR A 149 5.18 -6.86 25.09
CA THR A 149 5.85 -7.71 24.10
C THR A 149 5.70 -7.16 22.68
N TYR A 150 4.54 -6.60 22.38
CA TYR A 150 4.20 -6.12 21.04
C TYR A 150 3.95 -4.62 21.01
N ILE A 151 4.38 -3.97 19.93
CA ILE A 151 4.03 -2.59 19.61
C ILE A 151 3.51 -2.51 18.18
N THR A 152 2.69 -1.51 17.88
CA THR A 152 2.25 -1.23 16.51
C THR A 152 3.33 -0.48 15.75
N GLN A 153 3.24 -0.47 14.40
CA GLN A 153 4.16 0.29 13.56
C GLN A 153 4.16 1.79 13.90
N GLN A 154 3.02 2.33 14.31
CA GLN A 154 2.85 3.73 14.70
C GLN A 154 3.54 4.05 16.04
N GLU A 155 3.65 3.08 16.94
CA GLU A 155 4.29 3.23 18.23
C GLU A 155 5.82 3.13 18.18
N VAL A 156 6.39 2.65 17.07
CA VAL A 156 7.85 2.50 16.91
C VAL A 156 8.59 3.82 17.13
N LEU A 157 8.04 4.94 16.63
CA LEU A 157 8.65 6.26 16.83
C LEU A 157 8.62 6.70 18.29
N SER A 158 7.51 6.46 18.99
CA SER A 158 7.41 6.77 20.42
C SER A 158 8.35 5.90 21.27
N PHE A 159 8.47 4.63 20.91
CA PHE A 159 9.45 3.73 21.54
C PHE A 159 10.88 4.21 21.29
N PHE A 160 11.20 4.59 20.06
CA PHE A 160 12.51 5.13 19.69
C PHE A 160 12.83 6.41 20.48
N ALA A 161 11.88 7.34 20.61
CA ALA A 161 12.07 8.55 21.42
C ALA A 161 12.43 8.21 22.89
N THR A 162 11.78 7.19 23.46
CA THR A 162 12.09 6.72 24.81
C THR A 162 13.53 6.15 24.91
N GLN A 163 13.97 5.39 23.91
CA GLN A 163 15.34 4.87 23.87
C GLN A 163 16.38 5.97 23.68
N LEU A 164 16.09 6.97 22.84
CA LEU A 164 16.94 8.15 22.67
C LEU A 164 17.17 8.90 24.00
N ALA A 165 16.15 8.92 24.86
CA ALA A 165 16.25 9.58 26.17
C ALA A 165 17.34 8.95 27.08
N THR A 166 17.65 7.68 26.90
CA THR A 166 18.58 6.92 27.74
C THR A 166 19.92 6.58 27.07
N THR A 167 20.04 6.76 25.76
CA THR A 167 21.22 6.37 24.98
C THR A 167 21.92 7.58 24.43
N GLN A 168 23.25 7.55 24.40
CA GLN A 168 24.08 8.62 23.84
C GLN A 168 24.81 8.13 22.58
N LEU A 169 24.52 8.76 21.45
CA LEU A 169 25.25 8.58 20.19
C LEU A 169 26.52 9.50 20.22
N LYS A 170 27.63 9.01 19.70
CA LYS A 170 28.88 9.78 19.69
C LYS A 170 29.14 10.43 18.34
N ASN A 171 29.45 11.70 18.33
CA ASN A 171 29.89 12.45 17.12
C ASN A 171 28.90 12.39 15.96
N VAL A 172 27.60 12.57 16.24
CA VAL A 172 26.53 12.55 15.25
C VAL A 172 25.83 13.91 15.17
N ALA A 173 25.55 14.37 13.98
CA ALA A 173 24.68 15.52 13.70
C ALA A 173 23.53 15.09 12.77
N PHE A 174 22.36 15.68 12.94
CA PHE A 174 21.16 15.34 12.19
C PHE A 174 20.73 16.49 11.30
N TYR A 175 20.36 16.17 10.05
CA TYR A 175 19.85 17.10 9.06
C TYR A 175 18.50 16.59 8.56
N PHE A 176 17.47 17.41 8.67
CA PHE A 176 16.10 17.09 8.20
C PHE A 176 15.76 18.01 7.05
N ASP A 177 15.43 17.44 5.92
CA ASP A 177 15.05 18.15 4.69
C ASP A 177 13.83 17.51 4.04
N GLY A 178 13.00 18.31 3.34
CA GLY A 178 11.81 17.86 2.64
C GLY A 178 10.58 17.63 3.53
N PHE A 179 10.56 18.17 4.75
CA PHE A 179 9.42 18.08 5.66
C PHE A 179 8.58 19.35 5.62
N ASN A 180 7.25 19.20 5.57
CA ASN A 180 6.30 20.30 5.77
C ASN A 180 5.79 20.41 7.21
N GLY A 181 6.03 19.37 8.00
CA GLY A 181 5.62 19.28 9.40
C GLY A 181 5.92 17.91 9.97
N PHE A 182 5.76 17.76 11.27
CA PHE A 182 5.97 16.53 11.99
C PHE A 182 4.68 16.11 12.70
N THR A 183 4.37 14.82 12.68
CA THR A 183 3.33 14.23 13.51
C THR A 183 3.72 14.28 14.98
N SER A 184 2.80 14.02 15.89
CA SER A 184 3.09 14.03 17.33
C SER A 184 4.24 13.09 17.73
N PRO A 185 4.30 11.81 17.29
CA PRO A 185 5.43 10.94 17.57
C PRO A 185 6.76 11.41 16.93
N GLU A 186 6.72 11.94 15.71
CA GLU A 186 7.89 12.50 15.05
C GLU A 186 8.41 13.74 15.78
N THR A 187 7.53 14.62 16.24
CA THR A 187 7.86 15.79 17.04
C THR A 187 8.56 15.38 18.33
N GLN A 188 8.13 14.31 18.98
CA GLN A 188 8.78 13.80 20.19
C GLN A 188 10.21 13.32 19.90
N VAL A 189 10.41 12.60 18.80
CA VAL A 189 11.77 12.22 18.35
C VAL A 189 12.64 13.45 18.10
N MET A 190 12.07 14.47 17.43
CA MET A 190 12.78 15.73 17.17
C MET A 190 13.21 16.44 18.46
N ILE A 191 12.33 16.51 19.45
CA ILE A 191 12.64 17.11 20.75
C ILE A 191 13.81 16.38 21.42
N GLU A 192 13.78 15.03 21.45
CA GLU A 192 14.83 14.22 22.06
C GLU A 192 16.18 14.37 21.33
N LEU A 193 16.15 14.47 19.99
CA LEU A 193 17.35 14.73 19.19
C LEU A 193 17.89 16.14 19.43
N MET A 194 17.05 17.16 19.36
CA MET A 194 17.46 18.55 19.58
C MET A 194 18.01 18.79 21.00
N ALA A 195 17.50 18.05 21.99
CA ALA A 195 17.99 18.17 23.37
C ALA A 195 19.47 17.70 23.54
N ARG A 196 19.99 16.85 22.64
CA ARG A 196 21.26 16.15 22.83
C ARG A 196 22.26 16.28 21.71
N TYR A 197 21.79 16.62 20.50
CA TYR A 197 22.63 16.59 19.29
C TYR A 197 22.49 17.89 18.49
N PRO A 198 23.47 18.24 17.67
CA PRO A 198 23.31 19.26 16.64
C PRO A 198 22.25 18.82 15.64
N VAL A 199 21.18 19.58 15.52
CA VAL A 199 20.07 19.32 14.57
C VAL A 199 19.88 20.52 13.67
N THR A 200 19.83 20.27 12.37
CA THR A 200 19.49 21.26 11.35
C THR A 200 18.20 20.83 10.67
N VAL A 201 17.22 21.73 10.58
CA VAL A 201 15.94 21.47 9.92
C VAL A 201 15.73 22.48 8.82
N ALA A 202 15.61 22.00 7.57
CA ALA A 202 15.26 22.82 6.42
C ALA A 202 13.73 22.79 6.21
N LEU A 203 13.10 23.94 6.25
CA LEU A 203 11.65 24.11 6.06
C LEU A 203 11.40 25.19 5.01
N LEU A 204 10.33 25.03 4.25
CA LEU A 204 9.86 26.07 3.34
C LEU A 204 9.12 27.14 4.13
N GLY A 205 9.44 28.41 3.90
CA GLY A 205 8.73 29.49 4.57
C GLY A 205 9.37 30.85 4.43
N ASP A 206 8.68 31.81 5.00
CA ASP A 206 9.14 33.19 5.10
C ASP A 206 9.44 33.51 6.57
N VAL A 207 10.71 33.71 6.88
CA VAL A 207 11.16 33.98 8.27
C VAL A 207 10.59 35.31 8.79
N GLU A 208 10.32 36.29 7.92
CA GLU A 208 9.71 37.58 8.31
C GLU A 208 8.28 37.40 8.84
N LYS A 209 7.58 36.37 8.39
CA LYS A 209 6.24 36.00 8.85
C LYS A 209 6.21 35.02 10.03
N LEU A 210 7.37 34.68 10.59
CA LEU A 210 7.42 33.76 11.71
C LEU A 210 6.69 34.31 12.94
N GLY A 211 5.65 33.59 13.37
CA GLY A 211 4.79 33.99 14.50
C GLY A 211 3.59 34.85 14.14
N SER A 212 3.47 35.30 12.88
CA SER A 212 2.32 36.06 12.36
C SER A 212 1.52 35.31 11.28
N GLN A 213 1.89 34.02 11.00
CA GLN A 213 1.25 33.21 9.97
C GLN A 213 -0.24 32.99 10.28
N GLN A 214 -1.07 33.06 9.25
CA GLN A 214 -2.51 32.83 9.32
C GLN A 214 -2.89 31.49 8.67
N PRO A 215 -3.95 30.82 9.17
CA PRO A 215 -4.54 29.69 8.46
C PRO A 215 -4.94 30.10 7.03
N GLY A 216 -4.38 29.46 6.03
CA GLY A 216 -4.55 29.83 4.62
C GLY A 216 -3.29 30.37 3.95
N ASP A 217 -2.29 30.81 4.70
CA ASP A 217 -0.97 31.13 4.14
C ASP A 217 -0.33 29.90 3.49
N LEU A 218 0.36 30.10 2.37
CA LEU A 218 1.00 29.03 1.62
C LEU A 218 1.95 28.17 2.48
N PHE A 219 2.71 28.84 3.35
CA PHE A 219 3.68 28.21 4.24
C PHE A 219 3.21 28.08 5.70
N TYR A 220 1.89 28.16 5.94
CA TYR A 220 1.33 28.09 7.29
C TYR A 220 1.84 26.87 8.07
N LYS A 221 1.76 25.67 7.50
CA LYS A 221 2.13 24.42 8.17
C LYS A 221 3.63 24.33 8.51
N PRO A 222 4.56 24.53 7.57
CA PRO A 222 5.99 24.50 7.91
C PRO A 222 6.42 25.65 8.83
N MET A 223 5.83 26.85 8.73
CA MET A 223 6.13 27.95 9.63
C MET A 223 5.61 27.72 11.04
N THR A 224 4.41 27.16 11.20
CA THR A 224 3.89 26.72 12.50
C THR A 224 4.77 25.64 13.12
N THR A 225 5.31 24.72 12.31
CA THR A 225 6.28 23.71 12.74
C THR A 225 7.57 24.35 13.22
N ALA A 226 8.12 25.29 12.44
CA ALA A 226 9.33 26.03 12.82
C ALA A 226 9.16 26.76 14.16
N GLN A 227 8.03 27.46 14.35
CA GLN A 227 7.70 28.15 15.60
C GLN A 227 7.60 27.19 16.78
N ARG A 228 6.95 26.05 16.59
CA ARG A 228 6.82 25.02 17.63
C ARG A 228 8.17 24.43 18.02
N LEU A 229 9.03 24.09 17.05
CA LEU A 229 10.37 23.61 17.31
C LEU A 229 11.22 24.67 18.06
N ALA A 230 11.13 25.95 17.67
CA ALA A 230 11.81 27.04 18.34
C ALA A 230 11.32 27.26 19.78
N GLN A 231 10.07 27.00 20.08
CA GLN A 231 9.54 27.05 21.46
C GLN A 231 10.15 25.95 22.34
N PHE A 232 10.29 24.73 21.81
CA PHE A 232 10.94 23.63 22.55
C PHE A 232 12.40 23.91 22.86
N THR A 233 13.15 24.49 21.92
CA THR A 233 14.56 24.85 22.17
C THR A 233 14.71 25.92 23.25
N LYS A 234 13.77 26.89 23.33
CA LYS A 234 13.76 27.88 24.42
C LYS A 234 13.55 27.22 25.80
N ILE A 235 12.62 26.27 25.89
CA ILE A 235 12.37 25.51 27.11
C ILE A 235 13.62 24.70 27.52
N ALA A 236 14.33 24.14 26.54
CA ALA A 236 15.57 23.39 26.75
C ALA A 236 16.81 24.28 26.95
N ASN A 237 16.66 25.60 26.99
CA ASN A 237 17.73 26.60 27.10
C ASN A 237 18.80 26.47 26.01
N GLN A 238 18.40 26.16 24.79
CA GLN A 238 19.26 26.00 23.60
C GLN A 238 19.15 27.19 22.66
N GLN A 239 20.24 27.46 21.92
CA GLN A 239 20.29 28.54 20.94
C GLN A 239 19.75 28.09 19.59
N VAL A 240 18.82 28.87 19.00
CA VAL A 240 18.33 28.68 17.63
C VAL A 240 19.05 29.64 16.71
N VAL A 241 19.66 29.11 15.66
CA VAL A 241 20.27 29.92 14.59
C VAL A 241 19.40 29.82 13.35
N TRP A 242 18.88 30.96 12.91
CA TRP A 242 18.11 31.05 11.69
C TRP A 242 19.03 31.32 10.51
N GLN A 243 18.94 30.50 9.47
CA GLN A 243 19.69 30.67 8.23
C GLN A 243 18.71 30.79 7.07
N VAL A 244 18.80 31.89 6.32
CA VAL A 244 18.03 32.09 5.09
C VAL A 244 19.01 32.00 3.93
N PRO A 245 18.79 31.07 2.96
CA PRO A 245 19.63 31.00 1.77
C PRO A 245 19.55 32.30 0.97
N THR A 246 20.70 32.83 0.59
CA THR A 246 20.78 34.08 -0.21
C THR A 246 20.61 33.83 -1.71
N GLN A 247 20.75 32.57 -2.16
CA GLN A 247 20.59 32.21 -3.57
C GLN A 247 19.23 31.57 -3.80
N ALA A 248 18.47 32.13 -4.75
CA ALA A 248 17.24 31.51 -5.22
C ALA A 248 17.55 30.17 -5.90
N ARG A 249 16.74 29.13 -5.62
CA ARG A 249 16.86 27.83 -6.27
C ARG A 249 16.45 27.87 -7.74
N CYS A 250 15.46 28.70 -8.05
CA CYS A 250 14.99 28.96 -9.41
C CYS A 250 15.60 30.28 -9.91
N LEU A 251 16.17 30.27 -11.12
CA LEU A 251 16.78 31.44 -11.76
C LEU A 251 15.87 32.01 -12.87
N ASP A 252 14.80 31.34 -13.24
CA ASP A 252 13.85 31.82 -14.24
C ASP A 252 12.94 32.91 -13.66
N GLU A 253 13.00 34.09 -14.23
CA GLU A 253 12.25 35.26 -13.77
C GLU A 253 10.72 35.09 -13.90
N SER A 254 10.24 34.30 -14.88
CA SER A 254 8.82 34.07 -15.08
C SER A 254 8.26 33.14 -14.00
N ILE A 255 9.00 32.11 -13.65
CA ILE A 255 8.64 31.17 -12.55
C ILE A 255 8.69 31.90 -11.20
N ILE A 256 9.72 32.71 -10.96
CA ILE A 256 9.83 33.51 -9.73
C ILE A 256 8.66 34.48 -9.61
N SER A 257 8.26 35.12 -10.70
CA SER A 257 7.11 36.02 -10.73
C SER A 257 5.81 35.33 -10.37
N VAL A 258 5.55 34.13 -10.93
CA VAL A 258 4.35 33.35 -10.62
C VAL A 258 4.39 32.84 -9.17
N MET A 259 5.54 32.38 -8.68
CA MET A 259 5.71 32.00 -7.28
C MET A 259 5.40 33.15 -6.33
N SER A 260 5.97 34.32 -6.60
CA SER A 260 5.72 35.53 -5.78
C SER A 260 4.26 35.99 -5.82
N ALA A 261 3.60 35.84 -6.98
CA ALA A 261 2.17 36.15 -7.10
C ALA A 261 1.33 35.12 -6.32
N TRP A 262 1.71 33.84 -6.35
CA TRP A 262 1.03 32.79 -5.60
C TRP A 262 1.17 32.98 -4.08
N GLU A 263 2.35 33.40 -3.61
CA GLU A 263 2.57 33.71 -2.20
C GLU A 263 1.70 34.90 -1.72
N LYS A 264 1.36 35.81 -2.62
CA LYS A 264 0.55 37.02 -2.33
C LYS A 264 -0.90 36.91 -2.80
N LEU A 265 -1.47 35.70 -2.81
CA LEU A 265 -2.83 35.43 -3.30
C LEU A 265 -3.94 36.33 -2.74
N GLY A 266 -3.73 37.05 -1.62
CA GLY A 266 -4.63 38.04 -1.10
C GLY A 266 -4.52 39.42 -1.76
N GLU A 267 -3.44 39.69 -2.49
CA GLU A 267 -3.19 40.97 -3.19
C GLU A 267 -3.26 40.73 -4.69
N TYR A 268 -4.48 40.80 -5.26
CA TYR A 268 -4.65 40.73 -6.71
C TYR A 268 -3.92 41.90 -7.37
N ARG A 269 -2.74 41.67 -7.92
CA ARG A 269 -2.03 42.62 -8.78
C ARG A 269 -2.06 42.09 -10.20
N GLN A 270 -2.59 42.95 -11.11
CA GLN A 270 -2.52 42.69 -12.53
C GLN A 270 -1.06 42.69 -12.98
N PHE A 271 -0.54 41.53 -13.40
CA PHE A 271 0.81 41.46 -13.97
C PHE A 271 0.77 42.01 -15.39
N ASN A 272 1.35 43.16 -15.62
CA ASN A 272 1.68 43.63 -16.97
C ASN A 272 2.94 42.88 -17.43
N SER A 273 2.77 41.78 -18.14
CA SER A 273 3.87 41.14 -18.86
C SER A 273 4.08 41.85 -20.20
N GLU A 274 4.79 42.96 -20.19
CA GLU A 274 5.30 43.50 -21.44
C GLU A 274 6.37 42.57 -22.00
N ASN A 275 5.98 41.75 -23.02
CA ASN A 275 6.86 41.10 -24.01
C ASN A 275 8.00 40.18 -23.51
N LYS A 276 7.92 39.54 -22.36
CA LYS A 276 8.86 38.46 -21.98
C LYS A 276 8.30 37.11 -22.42
N LYS A 277 9.09 36.36 -23.20
CA LYS A 277 8.81 34.91 -23.43
C LYS A 277 8.73 34.23 -22.06
N THR A 278 7.57 33.73 -21.73
CA THR A 278 7.40 32.93 -20.51
C THR A 278 7.58 31.47 -20.84
N ASP A 279 8.39 30.75 -20.06
CA ASP A 279 8.53 29.30 -20.16
C ASP A 279 7.36 28.56 -19.49
N LEU A 280 6.35 29.30 -19.02
CA LEU A 280 5.13 28.77 -18.45
C LEU A 280 4.03 28.69 -19.50
N ALA A 281 3.43 27.51 -19.62
CA ALA A 281 2.26 27.28 -20.46
C ALA A 281 1.17 26.57 -19.67
N ALA A 282 -0.07 27.03 -19.83
CA ALA A 282 -1.25 26.36 -19.28
C ALA A 282 -2.17 25.94 -20.43
N PHE A 283 -2.81 24.80 -20.29
CA PHE A 283 -3.82 24.32 -21.21
C PHE A 283 -4.94 23.62 -20.46
N VAL A 284 -6.11 23.58 -21.06
CA VAL A 284 -7.27 22.85 -20.55
C VAL A 284 -7.58 21.75 -21.55
N ALA A 285 -7.65 20.52 -21.08
CA ALA A 285 -8.01 19.38 -21.89
C ALA A 285 -9.50 19.01 -21.64
N GLU A 286 -10.12 18.37 -22.63
CA GLU A 286 -11.52 17.96 -22.56
C GLU A 286 -11.73 16.82 -21.54
N ASN A 287 -10.74 15.93 -21.41
CA ASN A 287 -10.74 14.81 -20.48
C ASN A 287 -9.31 14.37 -20.15
N THR A 288 -9.14 13.43 -19.19
CA THR A 288 -7.85 12.95 -18.72
C THR A 288 -7.02 12.26 -19.81
N MET A 289 -7.66 11.56 -20.76
CA MET A 289 -6.95 10.91 -21.87
C MET A 289 -6.33 11.95 -22.80
N VAL A 290 -7.09 12.97 -23.19
CA VAL A 290 -6.60 14.08 -24.03
C VAL A 290 -5.53 14.89 -23.31
N GLU A 291 -5.64 15.03 -21.98
CA GLU A 291 -4.62 15.69 -21.16
C GLU A 291 -3.27 14.97 -21.24
N ILE A 292 -3.25 13.65 -21.07
CA ILE A 292 -2.03 12.85 -21.18
C ILE A 292 -1.47 12.85 -22.61
N GLN A 293 -2.33 12.78 -23.64
CA GLN A 293 -1.91 12.86 -25.03
C GLN A 293 -1.23 14.20 -25.32
N GLU A 294 -1.76 15.31 -24.83
CA GLU A 294 -1.15 16.63 -25.01
C GLU A 294 0.20 16.72 -24.26
N VAL A 295 0.29 16.17 -23.05
CA VAL A 295 1.55 16.06 -22.32
C VAL A 295 2.59 15.27 -23.12
N ALA A 296 2.24 14.10 -23.62
CA ALA A 296 3.13 13.27 -24.42
C ALA A 296 3.59 13.98 -25.72
N ARG A 297 2.65 14.65 -26.40
CA ARG A 297 2.95 15.45 -27.60
C ARG A 297 3.94 16.57 -27.29
N ARG A 298 3.76 17.29 -26.20
CA ARG A 298 4.67 18.36 -25.76
C ARG A 298 6.05 17.83 -25.39
N ILE A 299 6.12 16.69 -24.72
CA ILE A 299 7.40 16.04 -24.42
C ILE A 299 8.15 15.72 -25.72
N ARG A 300 7.48 15.14 -26.73
CA ARG A 300 8.11 14.89 -28.04
C ARG A 300 8.60 16.18 -28.69
N GLN A 301 7.81 17.24 -28.64
CA GLN A 301 8.22 18.55 -29.18
C GLN A 301 9.46 19.11 -28.45
N LEU A 302 9.50 19.00 -27.12
CA LEU A 302 10.66 19.43 -26.32
C LEU A 302 11.92 18.65 -26.67
N LEU A 303 11.83 17.33 -26.80
CA LEU A 303 12.97 16.47 -27.16
C LEU A 303 13.51 16.77 -28.57
N VAL A 304 12.64 17.16 -29.52
CA VAL A 304 13.06 17.61 -30.85
C VAL A 304 13.70 19.00 -30.80
N ALA A 305 13.14 19.91 -30.02
CA ALA A 305 13.62 21.29 -29.93
C ALA A 305 14.91 21.41 -29.10
N GLN A 306 15.16 20.48 -28.16
CA GLN A 306 16.29 20.49 -27.24
C GLN A 306 16.97 19.10 -27.26
N PRO A 307 17.91 18.85 -28.17
CA PRO A 307 18.56 17.53 -28.33
C PRO A 307 19.35 17.05 -27.09
N ASP A 308 19.77 17.97 -26.22
CA ASP A 308 20.50 17.66 -25.00
C ASP A 308 19.58 17.31 -23.83
N LEU A 309 18.27 17.52 -23.96
CA LEU A 309 17.28 17.19 -22.95
C LEU A 309 17.09 15.67 -22.85
N ARG A 310 17.18 15.13 -21.66
CA ARG A 310 16.99 13.70 -21.40
C ARG A 310 15.64 13.45 -20.75
N LEU A 311 15.01 12.33 -21.06
CA LEU A 311 13.72 11.95 -20.46
C LEU A 311 13.75 11.95 -18.93
N ARG A 312 14.87 11.59 -18.32
CA ARG A 312 15.04 11.63 -16.84
C ARG A 312 15.00 13.04 -16.25
N ASP A 313 15.14 14.07 -17.07
CA ASP A 313 15.10 15.47 -16.64
C ASP A 313 13.66 16.03 -16.73
N ILE A 314 12.68 15.21 -17.17
CA ILE A 314 11.27 15.56 -17.31
C ILE A 314 10.47 14.86 -16.20
N LEU A 315 9.73 15.64 -15.44
CA LEU A 315 8.86 15.14 -14.37
C LEU A 315 7.41 15.51 -14.64
N ILE A 316 6.52 14.52 -14.58
CA ILE A 316 5.07 14.71 -14.62
C ILE A 316 4.56 14.56 -13.18
N LEU A 317 3.86 15.57 -12.68
CA LEU A 317 3.30 15.57 -11.33
C LEU A 317 1.78 15.71 -11.39
N ALA A 318 1.09 14.88 -10.63
CA ALA A 318 -0.33 15.03 -10.34
C ALA A 318 -0.57 14.86 -8.84
N ARG A 319 -1.57 15.54 -8.29
CA ARG A 319 -1.96 15.39 -6.88
C ARG A 319 -2.48 13.98 -6.60
N ASP A 320 -3.20 13.40 -7.56
CA ASP A 320 -3.71 12.03 -7.55
C ASP A 320 -3.48 11.43 -8.93
N LEU A 321 -2.68 10.37 -8.99
CA LEU A 321 -2.38 9.64 -10.22
C LEU A 321 -3.46 8.61 -10.59
N THR A 322 -4.37 8.29 -9.66
CA THR A 322 -5.37 7.23 -9.86
C THR A 322 -6.20 7.40 -11.15
N PRO A 323 -6.70 8.61 -11.50
CA PRO A 323 -7.46 8.80 -12.74
C PRO A 323 -6.64 8.61 -14.03
N TYR A 324 -5.31 8.65 -13.92
CA TYR A 324 -4.38 8.61 -15.06
C TYR A 324 -3.71 7.24 -15.26
N THR A 325 -3.70 6.38 -14.23
CA THR A 325 -2.95 5.12 -14.23
C THR A 325 -3.30 4.18 -15.39
N GLY A 326 -4.57 4.17 -15.82
CA GLY A 326 -5.03 3.37 -16.96
C GLY A 326 -4.64 3.94 -18.33
N HIS A 327 -4.45 5.25 -18.44
CA HIS A 327 -4.19 5.94 -19.70
C HIS A 327 -2.70 6.13 -19.98
N ILE A 328 -1.88 6.33 -18.93
CA ILE A 328 -0.46 6.62 -19.08
C ILE A 328 0.28 5.52 -19.89
N PRO A 329 0.14 4.21 -19.58
CA PRO A 329 0.86 3.17 -20.31
C PRO A 329 0.56 3.19 -21.81
N GLU A 330 -0.72 3.24 -22.16
CA GLU A 330 -1.18 3.23 -23.54
C GLU A 330 -0.70 4.44 -24.33
N VAL A 331 -0.87 5.65 -23.77
CA VAL A 331 -0.45 6.88 -24.44
C VAL A 331 1.06 6.97 -24.58
N MET A 332 1.82 6.64 -23.52
CA MET A 332 3.29 6.68 -23.60
C MET A 332 3.82 5.68 -24.61
N GLN A 333 3.21 4.50 -24.74
CA GLN A 333 3.54 3.53 -25.78
C GLN A 333 3.20 4.08 -27.17
N GLN A 334 2.03 4.70 -27.37
CA GLN A 334 1.62 5.31 -28.63
C GLN A 334 2.61 6.38 -29.12
N PHE A 335 3.17 7.15 -28.19
CA PHE A 335 4.15 8.20 -28.49
C PHE A 335 5.59 7.70 -28.39
N ASP A 336 5.83 6.41 -28.21
CA ASP A 336 7.16 5.81 -28.04
C ASP A 336 8.00 6.56 -26.99
N LEU A 337 7.43 6.81 -25.83
CA LEU A 337 8.05 7.49 -24.70
C LEU A 337 8.28 6.49 -23.56
N PRO A 338 9.55 6.15 -23.24
CA PRO A 338 9.85 5.43 -22.00
C PRO A 338 9.42 6.25 -20.78
N TYR A 339 8.77 5.60 -19.83
CA TYR A 339 8.28 6.26 -18.62
C TYR A 339 8.50 5.39 -17.38
N PHE A 340 8.48 6.01 -16.21
CA PHE A 340 8.37 5.35 -14.93
C PHE A 340 7.13 5.90 -14.20
N LEU A 341 6.26 5.00 -13.78
CA LEU A 341 5.03 5.33 -13.05
C LEU A 341 5.16 4.85 -11.60
N ASP A 342 5.27 5.78 -10.65
CA ASP A 342 5.41 5.49 -9.22
C ASP A 342 4.03 5.24 -8.59
N THR A 343 3.44 4.09 -8.89
CA THR A 343 2.16 3.66 -8.32
C THR A 343 2.24 2.20 -7.89
N ASP A 344 1.62 1.91 -6.76
CA ASP A 344 1.49 0.53 -6.28
C ASP A 344 0.39 -0.20 -7.08
N GLN A 345 0.73 -1.35 -7.62
CA GLN A 345 -0.26 -2.25 -8.21
C GLN A 345 -0.84 -3.18 -7.14
N LYS A 346 -2.18 -3.21 -7.08
CA LYS A 346 -2.87 -4.14 -6.18
C LYS A 346 -2.72 -5.57 -6.69
N MET A 347 -2.25 -6.47 -5.84
CA MET A 347 -2.09 -7.88 -6.16
C MET A 347 -3.42 -8.67 -6.18
N THR A 348 -4.55 -8.03 -5.94
CA THR A 348 -5.87 -8.71 -5.89
C THR A 348 -6.22 -9.47 -7.16
N ASN A 349 -5.78 -8.99 -8.31
CA ASN A 349 -6.05 -9.62 -9.62
C ASN A 349 -4.89 -10.55 -10.07
N HIS A 350 -3.89 -10.76 -9.21
CA HIS A 350 -2.82 -11.69 -9.54
C HIS A 350 -3.34 -13.13 -9.44
N PRO A 351 -3.11 -14.01 -10.44
CA PRO A 351 -3.68 -15.36 -10.48
C PRO A 351 -3.44 -16.18 -9.21
N LEU A 352 -2.24 -16.09 -8.61
CA LEU A 352 -1.94 -16.78 -7.36
C LEU A 352 -2.78 -16.26 -6.19
N VAL A 353 -2.98 -14.94 -6.09
CA VAL A 353 -3.79 -14.34 -5.02
C VAL A 353 -5.26 -14.73 -5.21
N GLU A 354 -5.76 -14.72 -6.44
CA GLU A 354 -7.10 -15.15 -6.77
C GLU A 354 -7.32 -16.64 -6.45
N LEU A 355 -6.37 -17.50 -6.83
CA LEU A 355 -6.36 -18.90 -6.46
C LEU A 355 -6.48 -19.08 -4.93
N LEU A 356 -5.59 -18.44 -4.15
CA LEU A 356 -5.56 -18.58 -2.70
C LEU A 356 -6.84 -18.06 -2.03
N LEU A 357 -7.32 -16.88 -2.44
CA LEU A 357 -8.54 -16.30 -1.88
C LEU A 357 -9.76 -17.21 -2.12
N ASN A 358 -9.87 -17.82 -3.29
CA ASN A 358 -10.98 -18.72 -3.61
C ASN A 358 -10.82 -20.09 -2.93
N LEU A 359 -9.62 -20.63 -2.80
CA LEU A 359 -9.35 -21.87 -2.08
C LEU A 359 -9.68 -21.78 -0.58
N LEU A 360 -9.46 -20.60 0.02
CA LEU A 360 -9.66 -20.38 1.46
C LEU A 360 -11.08 -19.90 1.81
N ARG A 361 -11.99 -19.84 0.85
CA ARG A 361 -13.40 -19.54 1.11
C ARG A 361 -14.06 -20.60 2.01
N PRO A 362 -15.17 -20.24 2.71
CA PRO A 362 -15.88 -21.18 3.56
C PRO A 362 -16.23 -22.48 2.84
N ALA A 363 -16.18 -23.61 3.53
CA ALA A 363 -16.43 -24.93 2.95
C ALA A 363 -17.76 -25.03 2.19
N LYS A 364 -18.81 -24.34 2.68
CA LYS A 364 -20.16 -24.32 2.05
C LYS A 364 -20.20 -23.65 0.65
N GLU A 365 -19.17 -22.87 0.31
CA GLU A 365 -19.08 -22.15 -0.97
C GLU A 365 -18.18 -22.88 -1.97
N ARG A 366 -17.45 -23.89 -1.52
CA ARG A 366 -16.28 -24.47 -2.20
C ARG A 366 -16.60 -25.08 -3.58
N PHE A 367 -17.77 -25.65 -3.74
CA PHE A 367 -18.22 -26.27 -4.98
C PHE A 367 -19.24 -25.41 -5.77
N GLN A 368 -19.39 -24.14 -5.40
CA GLN A 368 -20.22 -23.22 -6.19
C GLN A 368 -19.55 -22.89 -7.53
N TYR A 369 -20.37 -22.74 -8.56
CA TYR A 369 -19.93 -22.42 -9.92
C TYR A 369 -18.87 -21.30 -9.96
N GLN A 370 -19.20 -20.16 -9.37
CA GLN A 370 -18.31 -18.98 -9.41
C GLN A 370 -16.95 -19.25 -8.78
N GLN A 371 -16.89 -20.00 -7.69
CA GLN A 371 -15.66 -20.28 -6.98
C GLN A 371 -14.80 -21.29 -7.75
N VAL A 372 -15.38 -22.39 -8.23
CA VAL A 372 -14.65 -23.39 -9.01
C VAL A 372 -14.07 -22.74 -10.27
N MET A 373 -14.87 -21.94 -10.98
CA MET A 373 -14.43 -21.30 -12.21
C MET A 373 -13.38 -20.21 -11.94
N ALA A 374 -13.49 -19.43 -10.85
CA ALA A 374 -12.46 -18.48 -10.47
C ALA A 374 -11.11 -19.18 -10.20
N ILE A 375 -11.12 -20.37 -9.58
CA ILE A 375 -9.90 -21.18 -9.36
C ILE A 375 -9.33 -21.70 -10.67
N LEU A 376 -10.16 -22.37 -11.48
CA LEU A 376 -9.70 -23.01 -12.72
C LEU A 376 -9.23 -21.99 -13.77
N LYS A 377 -9.92 -20.86 -13.89
CA LYS A 377 -9.55 -19.76 -14.81
C LYS A 377 -8.23 -19.06 -14.45
N THR A 378 -7.66 -19.29 -13.26
CA THR A 378 -6.29 -18.85 -12.98
C THR A 378 -5.25 -19.60 -13.81
N GLY A 379 -5.56 -20.81 -14.32
CA GLY A 379 -4.61 -21.67 -15.01
C GLY A 379 -3.50 -22.23 -14.12
N LEU A 380 -3.54 -21.97 -12.81
CA LEU A 380 -2.48 -22.39 -11.87
C LEU A 380 -2.73 -23.77 -11.28
N LEU A 381 -3.98 -24.18 -11.15
CA LEU A 381 -4.36 -25.51 -10.65
C LEU A 381 -4.67 -26.43 -11.84
N ARG A 382 -3.65 -27.06 -12.40
CA ARG A 382 -3.72 -27.95 -13.55
C ARG A 382 -3.36 -29.39 -13.18
N PRO A 383 -4.00 -30.41 -13.78
CA PRO A 383 -3.57 -31.80 -13.60
C PRO A 383 -2.13 -32.01 -14.04
N TYR A 384 -1.42 -32.88 -13.33
CA TYR A 384 -0.06 -33.32 -13.67
C TYR A 384 -0.14 -34.75 -14.19
N THR A 385 0.20 -34.96 -15.45
CA THR A 385 0.11 -36.25 -16.14
C THR A 385 1.38 -36.50 -16.93
N ASP A 386 1.80 -37.75 -17.01
CA ASP A 386 2.96 -38.18 -17.80
C ASP A 386 4.26 -37.39 -17.51
N GLY A 387 4.45 -36.95 -16.27
CA GLY A 387 5.66 -36.23 -15.84
C GLY A 387 5.67 -34.74 -16.15
N SER A 388 4.52 -34.16 -16.56
CA SER A 388 4.39 -32.73 -16.84
C SER A 388 2.99 -32.19 -16.52
N LEU A 389 2.87 -30.88 -16.36
CA LEU A 389 1.57 -30.21 -16.31
C LEU A 389 0.86 -30.33 -17.67
N VAL A 390 -0.44 -30.57 -17.64
CA VAL A 390 -1.28 -30.47 -18.84
C VAL A 390 -1.03 -29.11 -19.50
N PRO A 391 -0.75 -29.07 -20.83
CA PRO A 391 -0.54 -27.81 -21.56
C PRO A 391 -1.69 -26.82 -21.33
N GLU A 392 -1.38 -25.55 -21.26
CA GLU A 392 -2.35 -24.50 -20.89
C GLU A 392 -3.55 -24.45 -21.84
N GLY A 393 -3.30 -24.54 -23.15
CA GLY A 393 -4.35 -24.57 -24.16
C GLY A 393 -5.30 -25.76 -23.96
N ASP A 394 -4.76 -26.98 -23.84
CA ASP A 394 -5.55 -28.21 -23.62
C ASP A 394 -6.35 -28.14 -22.31
N PHE A 395 -5.77 -27.52 -21.29
CA PHE A 395 -6.45 -27.33 -20.00
C PHE A 395 -7.64 -26.35 -20.12
N PHE A 396 -7.46 -25.20 -20.78
CA PHE A 396 -8.56 -24.24 -20.96
C PHE A 396 -9.67 -24.75 -21.87
N ASP A 397 -9.35 -25.61 -22.84
CA ASP A 397 -10.38 -26.30 -23.63
C ASP A 397 -11.28 -27.15 -22.71
N ILE A 398 -10.68 -27.97 -21.82
CA ILE A 398 -11.44 -28.79 -20.87
C ILE A 398 -12.22 -27.90 -19.88
N VAL A 399 -11.62 -26.82 -19.39
CA VAL A 399 -12.28 -25.87 -18.49
C VAL A 399 -13.47 -25.23 -19.17
N SER A 400 -13.41 -24.91 -20.46
CA SER A 400 -14.51 -24.34 -21.22
C SER A 400 -15.70 -25.32 -21.33
N TYR A 401 -15.43 -26.61 -21.55
CA TYR A 401 -16.50 -27.63 -21.53
C TYR A 401 -17.13 -27.79 -20.14
N LEU A 402 -16.30 -27.79 -19.09
CA LEU A 402 -16.79 -27.85 -17.73
C LEU A 402 -17.59 -26.59 -17.36
N ASP A 403 -17.18 -25.41 -17.82
CA ASP A 403 -17.88 -24.14 -17.61
C ASP A 403 -19.29 -24.21 -18.16
N ASN A 404 -19.47 -24.70 -19.39
CA ASN A 404 -20.80 -24.90 -20.02
C ASN A 404 -21.67 -25.85 -19.19
N TYR A 405 -21.10 -26.96 -18.73
CA TYR A 405 -21.83 -27.92 -17.89
C TYR A 405 -22.26 -27.30 -16.56
N LEU A 406 -21.34 -26.65 -15.87
CA LEU A 406 -21.60 -26.05 -14.56
C LEU A 406 -22.57 -24.89 -14.64
N TYR A 407 -22.50 -24.08 -15.70
CA TYR A 407 -23.43 -22.97 -15.92
C TYR A 407 -24.87 -23.46 -16.13
N ALA A 408 -25.02 -24.51 -16.91
CA ALA A 408 -26.35 -25.08 -17.22
C ALA A 408 -26.96 -25.84 -16.03
N ASN A 409 -26.18 -26.59 -15.28
CA ASN A 409 -26.67 -27.53 -14.27
C ASN A 409 -26.53 -27.02 -12.83
N GLN A 410 -25.64 -26.09 -12.57
CA GLN A 410 -25.34 -25.50 -11.23
C GLN A 410 -25.30 -26.56 -10.11
N PRO A 411 -24.48 -27.59 -10.22
CA PRO A 411 -24.47 -28.72 -9.30
C PRO A 411 -24.08 -28.32 -7.88
N PHE A 412 -24.80 -28.83 -6.89
CA PHE A 412 -24.42 -28.70 -5.48
C PHE A 412 -23.24 -29.62 -5.12
N GLU A 413 -22.61 -29.40 -3.99
CA GLU A 413 -21.49 -30.24 -3.47
C GLU A 413 -21.82 -31.75 -3.50
N ARG A 414 -23.06 -32.14 -3.13
CA ARG A 414 -23.49 -33.54 -3.19
C ARG A 414 -23.41 -34.11 -4.60
N THR A 415 -23.80 -33.34 -5.62
CA THR A 415 -23.73 -33.76 -7.02
C THR A 415 -22.28 -33.84 -7.51
N TRP A 416 -21.42 -32.94 -7.05
CA TRP A 416 -19.99 -33.02 -7.33
C TRP A 416 -19.37 -34.32 -6.82
N ARG A 417 -19.80 -34.80 -5.65
CA ARG A 417 -19.26 -35.99 -4.99
C ARG A 417 -19.89 -37.32 -5.45
N ASP A 418 -20.99 -37.23 -6.17
CA ASP A 418 -21.71 -38.39 -6.70
C ASP A 418 -21.04 -38.90 -8.00
N LEU A 419 -19.99 -39.72 -7.83
CA LEU A 419 -19.19 -40.23 -8.95
C LEU A 419 -19.89 -41.33 -9.74
N ASP A 420 -21.04 -41.84 -9.28
CA ASP A 420 -21.85 -42.82 -10.00
C ASP A 420 -22.66 -42.16 -11.12
N HIS A 421 -22.86 -40.83 -11.03
CA HIS A 421 -23.51 -40.03 -12.05
C HIS A 421 -22.49 -39.03 -12.65
N PRO A 422 -21.82 -39.39 -13.76
CA PRO A 422 -20.78 -38.56 -14.37
C PRO A 422 -21.38 -37.29 -15.00
N PHE A 423 -20.58 -36.23 -15.03
CA PHE A 423 -20.93 -35.01 -15.75
C PHE A 423 -20.89 -35.28 -17.25
N THR A 424 -22.04 -35.17 -17.91
CA THR A 424 -22.20 -35.39 -19.36
C THR A 424 -22.67 -34.13 -20.02
N LEU A 425 -21.97 -33.67 -21.06
CA LEU A 425 -22.43 -32.63 -21.97
C LEU A 425 -23.35 -33.27 -23.01
N PHE A 426 -24.56 -32.77 -23.12
CA PHE A 426 -25.42 -33.13 -24.23
C PHE A 426 -24.92 -32.39 -25.46
N THR A 427 -24.40 -33.10 -26.45
CA THR A 427 -24.18 -32.51 -27.77
C THR A 427 -25.54 -32.32 -28.44
N VAL A 428 -25.73 -31.14 -29.03
CA VAL A 428 -26.83 -30.92 -29.99
C VAL A 428 -26.50 -31.83 -31.17
N SER A 429 -27.42 -32.74 -31.52
CA SER A 429 -27.33 -33.56 -32.74
C SER A 429 -27.10 -32.64 -33.94
N GLU A 430 -25.93 -32.74 -34.57
CA GLU A 430 -25.63 -32.01 -35.80
C GLU A 430 -26.61 -32.48 -36.89
N ASP A 431 -27.24 -31.54 -37.55
CA ASP A 431 -27.81 -31.75 -38.88
C ASP A 431 -26.63 -32.04 -39.82
N GLU A 432 -26.68 -33.14 -40.55
CA GLU A 432 -25.59 -33.78 -41.32
C GLU A 432 -25.07 -32.96 -42.53
N ASP A 433 -25.34 -31.64 -42.64
CA ASP A 433 -25.08 -30.89 -43.87
C ASP A 433 -23.99 -29.77 -43.78
N ASP A 434 -23.18 -29.72 -42.74
CA ASP A 434 -22.12 -28.69 -42.63
C ASP A 434 -20.73 -29.29 -42.84
N GLU A 435 -20.19 -29.25 -44.07
CA GLU A 435 -18.87 -29.76 -44.48
C GLU A 435 -17.68 -28.96 -43.87
N ASP A 436 -17.89 -27.90 -43.11
CA ASP A 436 -16.87 -27.14 -42.39
C ASP A 436 -16.65 -27.61 -40.93
N ALA A 437 -16.83 -28.90 -40.67
CA ALA A 437 -16.69 -29.48 -39.35
C ALA A 437 -15.26 -29.27 -38.84
N ARG A 438 -15.08 -28.31 -37.95
CA ARG A 438 -14.01 -28.30 -36.96
C ARG A 438 -13.95 -29.67 -36.30
N VAL A 439 -12.77 -30.22 -36.09
CA VAL A 439 -12.57 -31.51 -35.42
C VAL A 439 -13.29 -31.48 -34.06
N VAL A 440 -14.57 -31.91 -34.06
CA VAL A 440 -15.36 -32.08 -32.85
C VAL A 440 -14.80 -33.31 -32.15
N LEU A 441 -14.27 -33.11 -30.96
CA LEU A 441 -13.84 -34.23 -30.11
C LEU A 441 -15.07 -35.12 -29.85
N ASP A 442 -14.91 -36.45 -30.07
CA ASP A 442 -15.94 -37.42 -29.74
C ASP A 442 -16.50 -37.19 -28.32
N ASP A 443 -17.83 -37.15 -28.18
CA ASP A 443 -18.54 -36.91 -26.91
C ASP A 443 -18.03 -37.73 -25.76
N LYS A 444 -17.66 -38.97 -26.01
CA LYS A 444 -17.07 -39.84 -24.99
C LYS A 444 -15.72 -39.33 -24.49
N THR A 445 -14.91 -38.73 -25.34
CA THR A 445 -13.63 -38.17 -25.03
C THR A 445 -13.79 -36.88 -24.20
N VAL A 446 -14.70 -36.00 -24.60
CA VAL A 446 -15.00 -34.76 -23.83
C VAL A 446 -15.53 -35.10 -22.45
N ASN A 447 -16.53 -35.99 -22.35
CA ASN A 447 -17.09 -36.39 -21.06
C ASN A 447 -16.06 -37.04 -20.15
N ARG A 448 -15.15 -37.86 -20.70
CA ARG A 448 -14.02 -38.43 -19.91
C ARG A 448 -13.08 -37.34 -19.38
N ARG A 449 -12.74 -36.35 -20.19
CA ARG A 449 -11.86 -35.25 -19.79
C ARG A 449 -12.51 -34.39 -18.70
N ILE A 450 -13.81 -34.06 -18.82
CA ILE A 450 -14.58 -33.33 -17.80
C ILE A 450 -14.58 -34.12 -16.49
N GLU A 451 -14.85 -35.43 -16.54
CA GLU A 451 -14.90 -36.27 -15.35
C GLU A 451 -13.51 -36.41 -14.69
N THR A 452 -12.45 -36.45 -15.47
CA THR A 452 -11.07 -36.42 -14.96
C THR A 452 -10.77 -35.11 -14.24
N LEU A 453 -11.16 -33.97 -14.82
CA LEU A 453 -10.98 -32.66 -14.19
C LEU A 453 -11.86 -32.51 -12.93
N ARG A 454 -13.10 -33.02 -12.96
CA ARG A 454 -13.99 -33.05 -11.78
C ARG A 454 -13.33 -33.78 -10.61
N ARG A 455 -12.81 -35.00 -10.85
CA ARG A 455 -12.11 -35.80 -9.82
C ARG A 455 -10.87 -35.11 -9.28
N PHE A 456 -10.12 -34.48 -10.15
CA PHE A 456 -8.96 -33.69 -9.78
C PHE A 456 -9.33 -32.51 -8.86
N VAL A 457 -10.40 -31.77 -9.16
CA VAL A 457 -10.90 -30.67 -8.33
C VAL A 457 -11.35 -31.16 -6.95
N ILE A 458 -12.08 -32.27 -6.91
CA ILE A 458 -12.51 -32.89 -5.64
C ILE A 458 -11.31 -33.27 -4.79
N ASP A 459 -10.33 -33.98 -5.37
CA ASP A 459 -9.11 -34.41 -4.66
C ASP A 459 -8.31 -33.20 -4.13
N ALA A 460 -8.16 -32.17 -4.95
CA ALA A 460 -7.45 -30.96 -4.56
C ALA A 460 -8.13 -30.27 -3.38
N PHE A 461 -9.45 -30.13 -3.40
CA PHE A 461 -10.20 -29.49 -2.32
C PHE A 461 -10.19 -30.32 -1.04
N ASP A 462 -10.39 -31.63 -1.14
CA ASP A 462 -10.39 -32.53 0.02
C ASP A 462 -9.01 -32.65 0.65
N SER A 463 -7.96 -32.74 -0.17
CA SER A 463 -6.57 -32.73 0.29
C SER A 463 -6.25 -31.46 1.10
N LEU A 464 -6.62 -30.28 0.62
CA LEU A 464 -6.41 -29.03 1.33
C LEU A 464 -7.20 -28.98 2.64
N GLN A 465 -8.47 -29.37 2.61
CA GLN A 465 -9.33 -29.40 3.81
C GLN A 465 -8.78 -30.32 4.88
N GLN A 466 -8.36 -31.52 4.50
CA GLN A 466 -7.81 -32.50 5.43
C GLN A 466 -6.54 -31.98 6.09
N GLN A 467 -5.66 -31.32 5.32
CA GLN A 467 -4.43 -30.72 5.86
C GLN A 467 -4.73 -29.56 6.79
N LEU A 468 -5.62 -28.63 6.40
CA LEU A 468 -5.97 -27.47 7.22
C LEU A 468 -6.65 -27.87 8.55
N ASN A 469 -7.45 -28.94 8.56
CA ASN A 469 -8.07 -29.45 9.77
C ASN A 469 -7.03 -29.99 10.81
N GLN A 470 -5.82 -30.33 10.38
CA GLN A 470 -4.72 -30.77 11.25
C GLN A 470 -3.92 -29.59 11.84
N ALA A 471 -4.07 -28.40 11.27
CA ALA A 471 -3.34 -27.20 11.72
C ALA A 471 -3.87 -26.71 13.07
N GLN A 472 -2.99 -26.60 14.05
CA GLN A 472 -3.30 -26.03 15.37
C GLN A 472 -2.94 -24.55 15.47
N THR A 473 -2.08 -24.05 14.56
CA THR A 473 -1.61 -22.67 14.53
C THR A 473 -1.64 -22.11 13.11
N MET A 474 -1.76 -20.79 12.99
CA MET A 474 -1.70 -20.12 11.68
C MET A 474 -0.37 -20.39 10.95
N ARG A 475 0.73 -20.53 11.67
CA ARG A 475 2.03 -20.91 11.08
C ARG A 475 1.94 -22.28 10.43
N GLN A 476 1.38 -23.27 11.13
CA GLN A 476 1.17 -24.61 10.58
C GLN A 476 0.24 -24.57 9.36
N ALA A 477 -0.88 -23.84 9.44
CA ALA A 477 -1.78 -23.69 8.31
C ALA A 477 -1.07 -23.07 7.07
N ALA A 478 -0.28 -22.02 7.25
CA ALA A 478 0.49 -21.41 6.17
C ALA A 478 1.52 -22.41 5.56
N THR A 479 2.23 -23.17 6.39
CA THR A 479 3.16 -24.19 5.92
C THR A 479 2.45 -25.29 5.12
N LEU A 480 1.29 -25.75 5.59
CA LEU A 480 0.49 -26.76 4.89
C LEU A 480 -0.04 -26.25 3.54
N ILE A 481 -0.44 -24.98 3.46
CA ILE A 481 -0.84 -24.34 2.18
C ILE A 481 0.35 -24.34 1.22
N ILE A 482 1.55 -23.97 1.65
CA ILE A 482 2.75 -23.98 0.79
C ILE A 482 3.02 -25.38 0.27
N LEU A 483 3.02 -26.41 1.15
CA LEU A 483 3.22 -27.80 0.75
C LEU A 483 2.13 -28.30 -0.20
N TRP A 484 0.89 -27.83 -0.04
CA TRP A 484 -0.20 -28.13 -0.96
C TRP A 484 0.02 -27.49 -2.34
N LEU A 485 0.47 -26.24 -2.40
CA LEU A 485 0.81 -25.57 -3.66
C LEU A 485 1.96 -26.29 -4.40
N GLU A 486 2.95 -26.78 -3.66
CA GLU A 486 4.04 -27.59 -4.21
C GLU A 486 3.53 -28.95 -4.73
N LYS A 487 2.68 -29.63 -3.97
CA LYS A 487 2.06 -30.92 -4.36
C LYS A 487 1.29 -30.82 -5.69
N TYR A 488 0.62 -29.69 -5.91
CA TYR A 488 -0.15 -29.44 -7.13
C TYR A 488 0.62 -28.67 -8.20
N HIS A 489 1.93 -28.57 -8.09
CA HIS A 489 2.85 -27.96 -9.08
C HIS A 489 2.50 -26.50 -9.45
N VAL A 490 1.88 -25.77 -8.50
CA VAL A 490 1.46 -24.38 -8.76
C VAL A 490 2.64 -23.47 -9.09
N THR A 491 3.82 -23.69 -8.47
CA THR A 491 5.04 -22.94 -8.77
C THR A 491 5.49 -23.14 -10.22
N GLU A 492 5.42 -24.38 -10.72
CA GLU A 492 5.75 -24.71 -12.11
C GLU A 492 4.74 -24.06 -13.08
N ALA A 493 3.45 -24.07 -12.72
CA ALA A 493 2.41 -23.38 -13.50
C ALA A 493 2.66 -21.86 -13.61
N ILE A 494 3.05 -21.19 -12.51
CA ILE A 494 3.39 -19.76 -12.51
C ILE A 494 4.60 -19.49 -13.43
N LEU A 495 5.64 -20.32 -13.37
CA LEU A 495 6.82 -20.16 -14.21
C LEU A 495 6.49 -20.35 -15.69
N SER A 496 5.62 -21.32 -16.03
CA SER A 496 5.18 -21.54 -17.41
C SER A 496 4.39 -20.37 -17.98
N GLN A 497 3.59 -19.68 -17.15
CA GLN A 497 2.85 -18.46 -17.58
C GLN A 497 3.77 -17.26 -17.78
N ARG A 498 4.87 -17.14 -17.02
CA ARG A 498 5.84 -16.05 -17.19
C ARG A 498 6.55 -16.12 -18.54
N ASP A 499 6.81 -17.32 -19.06
CA ASP A 499 7.54 -17.52 -20.30
C ASP A 499 6.63 -17.29 -21.55
N THR A 500 5.32 -17.11 -21.35
CA THR A 500 4.31 -16.79 -22.38
C THR A 500 3.92 -15.32 -22.43
N LEU A 501 4.33 -14.51 -21.45
CA LEU A 501 4.17 -13.04 -21.38
C LEU A 501 5.44 -12.33 -21.85
#